data_19b912a0c5f0155ed7afec21a26e0944
#
_entry.id   19b912a0c5f0155ed7afec21a26e0944
#
_cell.length_a   1.000
_cell.length_b   1.000
_cell.length_c   1.000
_cell.angle_alpha   90.00
_cell.angle_beta   90.00
_cell.angle_gamma   90.00
#
_symmetry.space_group_name_H-M   'P 1'
#
loop_
_entity.id
_entity.type
_entity.pdbx_description
1 polymer ?
#
loop_
_entity_poly.entity_id
_entity_poly.type
_entity_poly.pdbx_seq_one_letter_code
_entity_poly.pdbx_strand_id
1 'polypeptide(L)'
;MHSTTRPRSRLPQLGLVAAALALLVVAFQGCGAPALLVLRDLRDPALQRGGVTQRAIDLHRSLSLRMAPWARERVTSGVAASAPLYDVPETEWPIFSAVFFLNATQSLAEQGVDVRHAAPAVEAA
;
A
#
# COMPACT_ATOMS: atom_id res chain seq x y z
N MET A 1 61.41 9.28 29.28
CA MET A 1 59.96 9.13 29.42
C MET A 1 59.36 9.08 28.03
N HIS A 2 59.02 7.85 27.54
CA HIS A 2 58.38 7.68 26.25
C HIS A 2 56.87 7.56 26.43
N SER A 3 56.12 8.60 26.02
CA SER A 3 54.67 8.58 26.00
C SER A 3 54.22 7.77 24.79
N THR A 4 53.76 6.54 25.00
CA THR A 4 53.10 5.70 23.98
C THR A 4 51.67 6.17 23.85
N THR A 5 51.36 7.00 22.85
CA THR A 5 50.02 7.31 22.40
C THR A 5 49.40 6.09 21.75
N ARG A 6 48.49 5.40 22.45
CA ARG A 6 47.70 4.30 21.87
C ARG A 6 46.81 4.86 20.75
N PRO A 7 46.81 4.27 19.55
CA PRO A 7 45.90 4.67 18.50
C PRO A 7 44.44 4.38 18.97
N ARG A 8 43.63 5.41 19.04
CA ARG A 8 42.18 5.24 19.28
C ARG A 8 41.58 4.42 18.15
N SER A 9 41.04 3.24 18.49
CA SER A 9 40.41 2.36 17.52
C SER A 9 39.21 3.08 16.87
N ARG A 10 39.24 3.22 15.54
CA ARG A 10 38.15 3.85 14.75
C ARG A 10 36.94 2.92 14.57
N LEU A 11 37.06 1.65 14.98
CA LEU A 11 36.02 0.62 14.87
C LEU A 11 34.67 0.99 15.51
N PRO A 12 34.58 1.55 16.75
CA PRO A 12 33.29 1.91 17.31
C PRO A 12 32.61 3.07 16.58
N GLN A 13 33.39 3.97 15.97
CA GLN A 13 32.83 5.09 15.21
C GLN A 13 32.18 4.64 13.90
N LEU A 14 32.78 3.66 13.20
CA LEU A 14 32.22 3.08 11.98
C LEU A 14 30.89 2.34 12.26
N GLY A 15 30.82 1.61 13.38
CA GLY A 15 29.58 0.94 13.80
C GLY A 15 28.45 1.93 14.09
N LEU A 16 28.76 3.05 14.75
CA LEU A 16 27.78 4.09 15.06
C LEU A 16 27.25 4.81 13.81
N VAL A 17 28.13 5.10 12.85
CA VAL A 17 27.74 5.68 11.56
C VAL A 17 26.86 4.70 10.75
N ALA A 18 27.22 3.43 10.71
CA ALA A 18 26.42 2.42 10.03
C ALA A 18 25.03 2.27 10.66
N ALA A 19 24.93 2.27 11.99
CA ALA A 19 23.65 2.22 12.70
C ALA A 19 22.79 3.47 12.44
N ALA A 20 23.38 4.66 12.44
CA ALA A 20 22.68 5.90 12.14
C ALA A 20 22.15 5.93 10.69
N LEU A 21 22.94 5.47 9.72
CA LEU A 21 22.51 5.35 8.33
C LEU A 21 21.37 4.33 8.17
N ALA A 22 21.44 3.20 8.84
CA ALA A 22 20.36 2.20 8.82
C ALA A 22 19.06 2.78 9.39
N LEU A 23 19.12 3.51 10.51
CA LEU A 23 17.96 4.19 11.10
C LEU A 23 17.37 5.25 10.16
N LEU A 24 18.21 6.04 9.48
CA LEU A 24 17.77 7.02 8.49
C LEU A 24 17.06 6.36 7.31
N VAL A 25 17.57 5.23 6.81
CA VAL A 25 16.93 4.46 5.73
C VAL A 25 15.58 3.93 6.19
N VAL A 26 15.48 3.35 7.39
CA VAL A 26 14.20 2.85 7.95
C VAL A 26 13.20 3.99 8.13
N ALA A 27 13.63 5.12 8.69
CA ALA A 27 12.76 6.29 8.86
C ALA A 27 12.29 6.86 7.52
N PHE A 28 13.16 6.93 6.52
CA PHE A 28 12.80 7.38 5.19
C PHE A 28 11.81 6.43 4.51
N GLN A 29 12.01 5.11 4.59
CA GLN A 29 11.10 4.12 4.04
C GLN A 29 9.73 4.14 4.75
N GLY A 30 9.72 4.31 6.07
CA GLY A 30 8.49 4.32 6.84
C GLY A 30 7.65 5.59 6.70
N CYS A 31 8.27 6.76 6.63
CA CYS A 31 7.58 8.04 6.63
C CYS A 31 7.90 8.90 5.40
N GLY A 32 9.16 8.99 5.01
CA GLY A 32 9.60 9.90 3.94
C GLY A 32 9.10 9.50 2.56
N ALA A 33 9.25 8.25 2.19
CA ALA A 33 8.82 7.77 0.88
C ALA A 33 7.28 7.86 0.69
N PRO A 34 6.43 7.41 1.66
CA PRO A 34 5.00 7.63 1.58
C PRO A 34 4.60 9.10 1.50
N ALA A 35 5.23 9.97 2.31
CA ALA A 35 4.97 11.41 2.28
C ALA A 35 5.30 12.04 0.92
N LEU A 36 6.42 11.66 0.30
CA LEU A 36 6.79 12.14 -1.04
C LEU A 36 5.78 11.68 -2.10
N LEU A 37 5.25 10.46 -1.99
CA LEU A 37 4.23 9.96 -2.90
C LEU A 37 2.93 10.76 -2.77
N VAL A 38 2.49 11.05 -1.55
CA VAL A 38 1.31 11.90 -1.30
C VAL A 38 1.53 13.32 -1.84
N LEU A 39 2.69 13.92 -1.57
CA LEU A 39 3.02 15.26 -2.08
C LEU A 39 3.05 15.29 -3.62
N ARG A 40 3.53 14.24 -4.26
CA ARG A 40 3.50 14.11 -5.72
C ARG A 40 2.07 14.04 -6.23
N ASP A 41 1.21 13.23 -5.60
CA ASP A 41 -0.19 13.11 -5.99
C ASP A 41 -0.94 14.44 -5.80
N LEU A 42 -0.71 15.16 -4.69
CA LEU A 42 -1.30 16.49 -4.46
C LEU A 42 -0.88 17.55 -5.47
N ARG A 43 0.27 17.38 -6.11
CA ARG A 43 0.76 18.27 -7.19
C ARG A 43 0.31 17.82 -8.58
N ASP A 44 -0.40 16.71 -8.69
CA ASP A 44 -0.89 16.23 -9.98
C ASP A 44 -1.94 17.22 -10.54
N PRO A 45 -1.74 17.74 -11.76
CA PRO A 45 -2.69 18.65 -12.38
C PRO A 45 -4.07 18.03 -12.61
N ALA A 46 -4.18 16.70 -12.70
CA ALA A 46 -5.46 16.01 -12.81
C ALA A 46 -6.28 16.19 -11.54
N LEU A 47 -5.66 16.00 -10.35
CA LEU A 47 -6.32 16.19 -9.07
C LEU A 47 -6.78 17.65 -8.87
N GLN A 48 -5.95 18.62 -9.27
CA GLN A 48 -6.28 20.04 -9.16
C GLN A 48 -7.50 20.45 -10.02
N ARG A 49 -7.79 19.70 -11.08
CA ARG A 49 -8.97 19.88 -11.95
C ARG A 49 -10.18 19.03 -11.53
N GLY A 50 -10.13 18.41 -10.36
CA GLY A 50 -11.18 17.54 -9.87
C GLY A 50 -11.20 16.14 -10.50
N GLY A 51 -10.12 15.75 -11.20
CA GLY A 51 -9.97 14.43 -11.80
C GLY A 51 -9.20 13.46 -10.90
N VAL A 52 -8.84 12.32 -11.47
CA VAL A 52 -8.11 11.24 -10.79
C VAL A 52 -6.65 11.23 -11.21
N THR A 53 -5.74 10.99 -10.27
CA THR A 53 -4.32 10.84 -10.58
C THR A 53 -4.06 9.54 -11.34
N GLN A 54 -3.09 9.55 -12.27
CA GLN A 54 -2.69 8.34 -12.98
C GLN A 54 -2.31 7.20 -12.03
N ARG A 55 -1.67 7.53 -10.91
CA ARG A 55 -1.31 6.57 -9.88
C ARG A 55 -2.52 5.85 -9.25
N ALA A 56 -3.62 6.58 -9.00
CA ALA A 56 -4.84 5.98 -8.48
C ALA A 56 -5.45 4.98 -9.49
N ILE A 57 -5.43 5.33 -10.78
CA ILE A 57 -5.86 4.45 -11.87
C ILE A 57 -4.99 3.18 -11.93
N ASP A 58 -3.67 3.33 -11.88
CA ASP A 58 -2.73 2.20 -11.93
C ASP A 58 -2.85 1.30 -10.70
N LEU A 59 -3.07 1.89 -9.52
CA LEU A 59 -3.33 1.14 -8.29
C LEU A 59 -4.63 0.34 -8.41
N HIS A 60 -5.72 0.97 -8.84
CA HIS A 60 -7.00 0.29 -9.05
C HIS A 60 -6.86 -0.86 -10.06
N ARG A 61 -6.14 -0.65 -11.17
CA ARG A 61 -5.87 -1.71 -12.16
C ARG A 61 -5.10 -2.89 -11.55
N SER A 62 -4.09 -2.62 -10.75
CA SER A 62 -3.30 -3.65 -10.07
C SER A 62 -4.12 -4.44 -9.03
N LEU A 63 -5.02 -3.75 -8.31
CA LEU A 63 -5.94 -4.36 -7.35
C LEU A 63 -6.98 -5.22 -8.06
N SER A 64 -7.51 -4.79 -9.20
CA SER A 64 -8.49 -5.55 -9.98
C SER A 64 -7.99 -6.95 -10.35
N LEU A 65 -6.70 -7.10 -10.67
CA LEU A 65 -6.08 -8.39 -10.99
C LEU A 65 -6.06 -9.37 -9.80
N ARG A 66 -6.03 -8.83 -8.58
CA ARG A 66 -5.98 -9.63 -7.34
C ARG A 66 -7.36 -9.86 -6.74
N MET A 67 -8.27 -8.91 -6.95
CA MET A 67 -9.61 -8.95 -6.35
C MET A 67 -10.45 -10.11 -6.88
N ALA A 68 -10.44 -10.37 -8.18
CA ALA A 68 -11.24 -11.44 -8.77
C ALA A 68 -10.89 -12.86 -8.24
N PRO A 69 -9.61 -13.30 -8.24
CA PRO A 69 -9.26 -14.61 -7.68
C PRO A 69 -9.50 -14.66 -6.17
N TRP A 70 -9.21 -13.58 -5.44
CA TRP A 70 -9.44 -13.52 -4.01
C TRP A 70 -10.93 -13.65 -3.64
N ALA A 71 -11.83 -12.93 -4.31
CA ALA A 71 -13.25 -13.00 -4.05
C ALA A 71 -13.81 -14.41 -4.36
N ARG A 72 -13.40 -15.00 -5.48
CA ARG A 72 -13.81 -16.37 -5.83
C ARG A 72 -13.34 -17.40 -4.80
N GLU A 73 -12.12 -17.29 -4.34
CA GLU A 73 -11.57 -18.17 -3.30
C GLU A 73 -12.37 -18.05 -2.00
N ARG A 74 -12.74 -16.83 -1.59
CA ARG A 74 -13.57 -16.61 -0.40
C ARG A 74 -14.93 -17.31 -0.51
N VAL A 75 -15.58 -17.24 -1.66
CA VAL A 75 -16.87 -17.89 -1.89
C VAL A 75 -16.71 -19.43 -1.93
N THR A 76 -15.71 -19.93 -2.66
CA THR A 76 -15.53 -21.38 -2.86
C THR A 76 -15.00 -22.10 -1.61
N SER A 77 -14.16 -21.45 -0.82
CA SER A 77 -13.60 -22.05 0.41
C SER A 77 -14.62 -22.17 1.54
N GLY A 78 -15.69 -21.39 1.52
CA GLY A 78 -16.69 -21.36 2.59
C GLY A 78 -16.16 -20.88 3.95
N VAL A 79 -14.96 -20.28 3.99
CA VAL A 79 -14.31 -19.83 5.24
C VAL A 79 -15.20 -18.85 6.00
N ALA A 80 -15.87 -17.93 5.31
CA ALA A 80 -16.76 -16.97 5.94
C ALA A 80 -17.95 -17.62 6.66
N ALA A 81 -18.46 -18.76 6.15
CA ALA A 81 -19.56 -19.48 6.77
C ALA A 81 -19.15 -20.24 8.04
N SER A 82 -17.88 -20.57 8.17
CA SER A 82 -17.31 -21.30 9.33
C SER A 82 -16.62 -20.39 10.35
N ALA A 83 -16.39 -19.11 10.00
CA ALA A 83 -15.73 -18.15 10.88
C ALA A 83 -16.65 -17.77 12.06
N PRO A 84 -16.11 -17.66 13.29
CA PRO A 84 -16.86 -17.14 14.43
C PRO A 84 -17.28 -15.68 14.18
N LEU A 85 -18.50 -15.32 14.62
CA LEU A 85 -19.06 -13.96 14.42
C LEU A 85 -18.19 -12.84 15.03
N TYR A 86 -17.35 -13.14 15.99
CA TYR A 86 -16.42 -12.18 16.59
C TYR A 86 -15.07 -12.11 15.86
N ASP A 87 -14.87 -12.90 14.81
CA ASP A 87 -13.66 -12.85 13.98
C ASP A 87 -13.81 -11.80 12.88
N VAL A 88 -13.65 -10.54 13.25
CA VAL A 88 -13.74 -9.40 12.35
C VAL A 88 -12.84 -9.54 11.11
N PRO A 89 -11.56 -9.96 11.21
CA PRO A 89 -10.71 -10.17 10.05
C PRO A 89 -11.27 -11.16 9.02
N GLU A 90 -11.96 -12.20 9.45
CA GLU A 90 -12.47 -13.23 8.54
C GLU A 90 -13.92 -12.99 8.09
N THR A 91 -14.67 -12.14 8.79
CA THR A 91 -16.08 -11.85 8.49
C THR A 91 -16.30 -10.47 7.87
N GLU A 92 -15.88 -9.40 8.54
CA GLU A 92 -16.20 -8.03 8.14
C GLU A 92 -15.22 -7.45 7.12
N TRP A 93 -13.91 -7.69 7.27
CA TRP A 93 -12.90 -7.14 6.37
C TRP A 93 -13.05 -7.56 4.91
N PRO A 94 -13.44 -8.80 4.59
CA PRO A 94 -13.75 -9.18 3.21
C PRO A 94 -14.88 -8.36 2.60
N ILE A 95 -15.94 -8.11 3.35
CA ILE A 95 -17.09 -7.30 2.90
C ILE A 95 -16.65 -5.86 2.66
N PHE A 96 -15.93 -5.25 3.60
CA PHE A 96 -15.40 -3.91 3.42
C PHE A 96 -14.46 -3.80 2.23
N SER A 97 -13.59 -4.80 2.03
CA SER A 97 -12.69 -4.82 0.88
C SER A 97 -13.44 -4.84 -0.46
N ALA A 98 -14.50 -5.65 -0.57
CA ALA A 98 -15.35 -5.71 -1.74
C ALA A 98 -16.09 -4.37 -1.96
N VAL A 99 -16.72 -3.83 -0.91
CA VAL A 99 -17.47 -2.56 -0.98
C VAL A 99 -16.55 -1.40 -1.38
N PHE A 100 -15.38 -1.27 -0.78
CA PHE A 100 -14.43 -0.21 -1.13
C PHE A 100 -13.92 -0.35 -2.56
N PHE A 101 -13.66 -1.58 -3.03
CA PHE A 101 -13.26 -1.81 -4.41
C PHE A 101 -14.38 -1.41 -5.40
N LEU A 102 -15.62 -1.81 -5.13
CA LEU A 102 -16.77 -1.47 -5.98
C LEU A 102 -17.00 0.04 -6.02
N ASN A 103 -16.97 0.71 -4.87
CA ASN A 103 -17.10 2.17 -4.79
C ASN A 103 -15.98 2.90 -5.54
N ALA A 104 -14.75 2.42 -5.42
CA ALA A 104 -13.62 2.98 -6.17
C ALA A 104 -13.80 2.80 -7.68
N THR A 105 -14.27 1.62 -8.12
CA THR A 105 -14.56 1.33 -9.53
C THR A 105 -15.64 2.26 -10.07
N GLN A 106 -16.74 2.43 -9.33
CA GLN A 106 -17.81 3.33 -9.70
C GLN A 106 -17.33 4.77 -9.81
N SER A 107 -16.61 5.26 -8.80
CA SER A 107 -16.09 6.63 -8.79
C SER A 107 -15.14 6.92 -9.96
N LEU A 108 -14.32 5.95 -10.36
CA LEU A 108 -13.47 6.06 -11.54
C LEU A 108 -14.30 6.12 -12.82
N ALA A 109 -15.32 5.28 -12.95
CA ALA A 109 -16.21 5.27 -14.11
C ALA A 109 -16.98 6.60 -14.24
N GLU A 110 -17.49 7.16 -13.15
CA GLU A 110 -18.17 8.45 -13.11
C GLU A 110 -17.26 9.62 -13.55
N GLN A 111 -15.95 9.47 -13.35
CA GLN A 111 -14.95 10.43 -13.83
C GLN A 111 -14.44 10.13 -15.25
N GLY A 112 -15.10 9.21 -15.97
CA GLY A 112 -14.79 8.88 -17.36
C GLY A 112 -13.54 8.01 -17.55
N VAL A 113 -13.04 7.38 -16.49
CA VAL A 113 -11.91 6.44 -16.57
C VAL A 113 -12.42 5.09 -17.12
N ASP A 114 -11.68 4.50 -18.05
CA ASP A 114 -11.98 3.14 -18.53
C ASP A 114 -11.70 2.09 -17.44
N VAL A 115 -12.76 1.52 -16.90
CA VAL A 115 -12.73 0.51 -15.84
C VAL A 115 -13.06 -0.91 -16.32
N ARG A 116 -13.12 -1.16 -17.64
CA ARG A 116 -13.42 -2.50 -18.18
C ARG A 116 -12.49 -3.60 -17.68
N HIS A 117 -11.26 -3.25 -17.34
CA HIS A 117 -10.31 -4.17 -16.71
C HIS A 117 -10.76 -4.70 -15.34
N ALA A 118 -11.70 -4.04 -14.67
CA ALA A 118 -12.23 -4.43 -13.38
C ALA A 118 -13.44 -5.39 -13.48
N ALA A 119 -14.03 -5.59 -14.66
CA ALA A 119 -15.24 -6.41 -14.82
C ALA A 119 -15.15 -7.79 -14.14
N PRO A 120 -14.09 -8.60 -14.28
CA PRO A 120 -14.00 -9.89 -13.60
C PRO A 120 -13.97 -9.80 -12.08
N ALA A 121 -13.49 -8.66 -11.53
CA ALA A 121 -13.45 -8.43 -10.10
C ALA A 121 -14.79 -7.92 -9.56
N VAL A 122 -15.50 -7.10 -10.34
CA VAL A 122 -16.86 -6.62 -10.03
C VAL A 122 -17.86 -7.77 -10.02
N GLU A 123 -17.76 -8.70 -10.99
CA GLU A 123 -18.63 -9.88 -11.05
C GLU A 123 -18.38 -10.88 -9.89
N ALA A 124 -17.18 -10.86 -9.32
CA ALA A 124 -16.79 -11.78 -8.25
C ALA A 124 -17.00 -11.20 -6.84
N ALA A 125 -17.11 -9.86 -6.71
CA ALA A 125 -17.26 -9.17 -5.43
C ALA A 125 -18.70 -9.17 -4.95
#